data_ab6bdd565e35fbee85db846a0fa68bd3
#
_entry.id   ab6bdd565e35fbee85db846a0fa68bd3
#
_cell.length_a   1.000
_cell.length_b   1.000
_cell.length_c   1.000
_cell.angle_alpha   90.00
_cell.angle_beta   90.00
_cell.angle_gamma   90.00
#
_symmetry.space_group_name_H-M   'P 1'
#
loop_
_entity.id
_entity.type
_entity.pdbx_description
1 polymer ?
#
loop_
_entity_poly.entity_id
_entity_poly.type
_entity_poly.pdbx_seq_one_letter_code
_entity_poly.pdbx_strand_id
1 'polypeptide(L)'
;NVTDEVVDYIADLYKENSPEFIYYLTLYNIFDEFLEDISEDELANEKTGFKNSVIWNKLYDFQKDATLGIINKLERHNGCILADSVGLGKTFSALGVIKYYQERNRTVLVLCPKKLGDNWQTFLNNYDDNPLVKDRLNYHVLYHTDLSRDRGASNGIDLSRINWSNYDLVVIDESHNFRNNDPRKDRITRYQRLLNNVMKAGVKTKVLMLSATPVNNRFTDLKNQIALACEGETNIADGKMDTDKSIENILSNAQKIFNTWSKLPVEERNSQELLKRLNANFDFFKLLDSVTIARSRKHI
;
A
#
# COMPACT_ATOMS: atom_id res chain seq x y z
N ASN A 1 23.46 -6.62 -19.09
CA ASN A 1 22.97 -5.60 -18.19
C ASN A 1 21.84 -6.22 -17.36
N VAL A 2 21.95 -6.21 -16.02
CA VAL A 2 20.99 -6.88 -15.12
C VAL A 2 19.57 -6.37 -15.36
N THR A 3 19.42 -5.10 -15.72
CA THR A 3 18.15 -4.45 -16.01
C THR A 3 17.43 -5.06 -17.22
N ASP A 4 18.15 -5.37 -18.29
CA ASP A 4 17.55 -5.92 -19.51
C ASP A 4 17.09 -7.38 -19.29
N GLU A 5 17.86 -8.18 -18.56
CA GLU A 5 17.48 -9.55 -18.22
C GLU A 5 16.26 -9.64 -17.31
N VAL A 6 16.09 -8.67 -16.41
CA VAL A 6 14.93 -8.61 -15.51
C VAL A 6 13.69 -8.15 -16.26
N VAL A 7 13.82 -7.17 -17.14
CA VAL A 7 12.73 -6.70 -18.00
C VAL A 7 12.26 -7.85 -18.90
N ASP A 8 13.17 -8.60 -19.50
CA ASP A 8 12.84 -9.75 -20.35
C ASP A 8 12.20 -10.90 -19.55
N TYR A 9 12.64 -11.14 -18.33
CA TYR A 9 12.01 -12.14 -17.46
C TYR A 9 10.60 -11.74 -16.99
N ILE A 10 10.38 -10.47 -16.67
CA ILE A 10 9.05 -9.96 -16.36
C ILE A 10 8.16 -10.08 -17.60
N ALA A 11 8.69 -9.75 -18.78
CA ALA A 11 7.99 -9.92 -20.06
C ALA A 11 7.66 -11.38 -20.35
N ASP A 12 8.52 -12.32 -19.98
CA ASP A 12 8.30 -13.77 -20.14
C ASP A 12 7.26 -14.33 -19.15
N LEU A 13 7.23 -13.82 -17.91
CA LEU A 13 6.25 -14.20 -16.90
C LEU A 13 4.83 -13.70 -17.21
N TYR A 14 4.74 -12.55 -17.87
CA TYR A 14 3.48 -11.85 -18.15
C TYR A 14 3.23 -11.71 -19.65
N LYS A 15 3.58 -12.73 -20.43
CA LYS A 15 3.42 -12.79 -21.91
C LYS A 15 2.01 -12.45 -22.42
N GLU A 16 1.04 -12.40 -21.55
CA GLU A 16 -0.33 -12.01 -21.86
C GLU A 16 -0.68 -10.65 -21.26
N ASN A 17 -0.23 -9.57 -21.89
CA ASN A 17 -0.86 -8.25 -21.95
C ASN A 17 -1.71 -7.81 -20.73
N SER A 18 -1.27 -8.01 -19.49
CA SER A 18 -2.02 -7.57 -18.34
C SER A 18 -1.54 -6.20 -17.86
N PRO A 19 -2.43 -5.29 -17.40
CA PRO A 19 -2.05 -4.06 -16.71
C PRO A 19 -1.14 -4.29 -15.51
N GLU A 20 -1.20 -5.47 -14.92
CA GLU A 20 -0.37 -5.94 -13.84
C GLU A 20 1.12 -6.00 -14.23
N PHE A 21 1.43 -6.49 -15.44
CA PHE A 21 2.77 -6.49 -16.00
C PHE A 21 3.38 -5.09 -16.04
N ILE A 22 2.63 -4.12 -16.54
CA ILE A 22 3.10 -2.73 -16.66
C ILE A 22 3.28 -2.08 -15.29
N TYR A 23 2.38 -2.37 -14.37
CA TYR A 23 2.48 -1.91 -13.01
C TYR A 23 3.80 -2.39 -12.39
N TYR A 24 4.10 -3.69 -12.47
CA TYR A 24 5.35 -4.22 -11.93
C TYR A 24 6.59 -3.72 -12.68
N LEU A 25 6.53 -3.59 -13.99
CA LEU A 25 7.62 -3.04 -14.78
C LEU A 25 7.90 -1.58 -14.43
N THR A 26 6.84 -0.78 -14.25
CA THR A 26 6.94 0.62 -13.83
C THR A 26 7.54 0.72 -12.44
N LEU A 27 7.04 -0.07 -11.50
CA LEU A 27 7.57 -0.11 -10.15
C LEU A 27 9.05 -0.54 -10.13
N TYR A 28 9.42 -1.52 -10.92
CA TYR A 28 10.82 -1.97 -11.00
C TYR A 28 11.76 -0.83 -11.40
N ASN A 29 11.40 -0.03 -12.41
CA ASN A 29 12.25 1.09 -12.84
C ASN A 29 12.30 2.22 -11.82
N ILE A 30 11.21 2.47 -11.10
CA ILE A 30 11.19 3.45 -10.01
C ILE A 30 12.12 3.01 -8.87
N PHE A 31 12.16 1.71 -8.56
CA PHE A 31 12.97 1.17 -7.46
C PHE A 31 14.46 1.13 -7.74
N ASP A 32 14.87 0.92 -8.98
CA ASP A 32 16.28 0.91 -9.35
C ASP A 32 16.92 2.29 -9.13
N GLU A 33 16.15 3.37 -9.32
CA GLU A 33 16.57 4.75 -9.03
C GLU A 33 16.42 5.12 -7.53
N PHE A 34 15.44 4.54 -6.84
CA PHE A 34 15.05 4.96 -5.47
C PHE A 34 15.93 4.37 -4.35
N LEU A 35 16.58 3.24 -4.56
CA LEU A 35 17.50 2.63 -3.58
C LEU A 35 18.73 3.52 -3.30
N GLU A 36 19.02 4.49 -4.16
CA GLU A 36 20.11 5.44 -3.99
C GLU A 36 19.78 6.64 -3.09
N ASP A 37 18.49 6.93 -2.85
CA ASP A 37 18.04 8.19 -2.22
C ASP A 37 17.44 8.05 -0.79
N ILE A 38 17.40 6.86 -0.20
CA ILE A 38 16.97 6.74 1.21
C ILE A 38 18.11 7.17 2.11
N SER A 39 18.20 8.47 2.39
CA SER A 39 19.09 8.94 3.43
C SER A 39 18.56 8.49 4.80
N GLU A 40 19.33 7.70 5.53
CA GLU A 40 19.04 7.27 6.91
C GLU A 40 18.84 8.46 7.87
N ASP A 41 19.27 9.65 7.49
CA ASP A 41 19.30 10.85 8.32
C ASP A 41 17.92 11.53 8.49
N GLU A 42 16.96 11.31 7.60
CA GLU A 42 15.61 11.91 7.73
C GLU A 42 14.70 11.20 8.72
N LEU A 43 14.98 9.98 9.10
CA LEU A 43 14.26 9.27 10.15
C LEU A 43 14.79 9.67 11.52
N ALA A 44 14.44 10.85 11.97
CA ALA A 44 14.73 11.37 13.30
C ALA A 44 14.25 10.42 14.41
N ASN A 45 15.03 9.37 14.79
CA ASN A 45 14.51 8.43 15.77
C ASN A 45 15.46 7.60 16.60
N GLU A 46 16.62 8.13 16.90
CA GLU A 46 17.41 7.57 17.98
C GLU A 46 16.71 7.66 19.35
N LYS A 47 15.71 8.55 19.50
CA LYS A 47 15.06 8.84 20.79
C LYS A 47 13.95 7.85 21.19
N THR A 48 13.36 7.10 20.28
CA THR A 48 12.22 6.22 20.59
C THR A 48 12.61 4.76 20.84
N GLY A 49 13.83 4.36 20.48
CA GLY A 49 14.26 2.97 20.61
C GLY A 49 13.64 2.00 19.59
N PHE A 50 12.99 2.51 18.55
CA PHE A 50 12.36 1.70 17.50
C PHE A 50 13.31 0.66 16.89
N LYS A 51 14.54 1.04 16.54
CA LYS A 51 15.56 0.14 15.99
C LYS A 51 16.05 -0.92 16.99
N ASN A 52 15.72 -0.80 18.28
CA ASN A 52 16.03 -1.79 19.32
C ASN A 52 14.86 -2.79 19.52
N SER A 53 13.74 -2.63 18.86
CA SER A 53 12.59 -3.53 18.98
C SER A 53 12.89 -4.93 18.45
N VAL A 54 12.16 -5.93 18.96
CA VAL A 54 12.30 -7.32 18.51
C VAL A 54 11.90 -7.43 17.04
N ILE A 55 10.82 -6.77 16.64
CA ILE A 55 10.39 -6.78 15.25
C ILE A 55 11.47 -6.26 14.32
N TRP A 56 12.09 -5.10 14.63
CA TRP A 56 13.15 -4.54 13.82
C TRP A 56 14.32 -5.51 13.63
N ASN A 57 14.74 -6.16 14.71
CA ASN A 57 15.83 -7.13 14.67
C ASN A 57 15.50 -8.44 13.94
N LYS A 58 14.21 -8.74 13.78
CA LYS A 58 13.73 -9.92 13.02
C LYS A 58 13.52 -9.63 11.53
N LEU A 59 13.43 -8.37 11.15
CA LEU A 59 13.30 -8.00 9.74
C LEU A 59 14.59 -8.31 8.99
N TYR A 60 14.46 -8.87 7.79
CA TYR A 60 15.54 -8.91 6.81
C TYR A 60 15.87 -7.49 6.33
N ASP A 61 17.06 -7.26 5.80
CA ASP A 61 17.48 -5.91 5.40
C ASP A 61 16.51 -5.30 4.38
N PHE A 62 16.10 -6.06 3.39
CA PHE A 62 15.09 -5.61 2.43
C PHE A 62 13.73 -5.26 3.06
N GLN A 63 13.34 -5.89 4.18
CA GLN A 63 12.13 -5.53 4.91
C GLN A 63 12.33 -4.28 5.77
N LYS A 64 13.54 -4.06 6.29
CA LYS A 64 13.90 -2.82 7.00
C LYS A 64 13.80 -1.63 6.04
N ASP A 65 14.39 -1.74 4.85
CA ASP A 65 14.33 -0.71 3.81
C ASP A 65 12.88 -0.39 3.43
N ALA A 66 12.05 -1.44 3.25
CA ALA A 66 10.63 -1.22 3.00
C ALA A 66 9.93 -0.52 4.16
N THR A 67 10.20 -0.93 5.38
CA THR A 67 9.58 -0.32 6.57
C THR A 67 9.92 1.16 6.64
N LEU A 68 11.18 1.54 6.42
CA LEU A 68 11.62 2.93 6.37
C LEU A 68 10.98 3.69 5.21
N GLY A 69 10.99 3.13 4.02
CA GLY A 69 10.35 3.72 2.84
C GLY A 69 8.84 3.93 3.03
N ILE A 70 8.14 2.96 3.64
CA ILE A 70 6.72 3.09 3.99
C ILE A 70 6.50 4.26 4.94
N ILE A 71 7.30 4.35 6.02
CA ILE A 71 7.18 5.42 7.00
C ILE A 71 7.36 6.79 6.31
N ASN A 72 8.38 6.94 5.48
CA ASN A 72 8.61 8.18 4.73
C ASN A 72 7.42 8.56 3.85
N LYS A 73 6.87 7.59 3.11
CA LYS A 73 5.69 7.84 2.25
C LYS A 73 4.45 8.19 3.09
N LEU A 74 4.23 7.52 4.22
CA LEU A 74 3.13 7.84 5.13
C LEU A 74 3.26 9.26 5.73
N GLU A 75 4.46 9.68 6.10
CA GLU A 75 4.68 11.03 6.64
C GLU A 75 4.54 12.11 5.57
N ARG A 76 4.99 11.84 4.35
CA ARG A 76 4.99 12.80 3.25
C ARG A 76 3.65 12.86 2.51
N HIS A 77 3.02 11.70 2.26
CA HIS A 77 1.85 11.57 1.38
C HIS A 77 0.60 11.01 2.04
N ASN A 78 0.60 10.75 3.34
CA ASN A 78 -0.50 10.17 4.11
C ASN A 78 -0.90 8.73 3.72
N GLY A 79 -0.30 8.15 2.72
CA GLY A 79 -0.64 6.81 2.27
C GLY A 79 0.51 6.09 1.59
N CYS A 80 0.50 4.77 1.69
CA CYS A 80 1.44 3.90 1.00
C CYS A 80 0.77 2.58 0.63
N ILE A 81 1.08 2.07 -0.56
CA ILE A 81 0.72 0.72 -1.02
C ILE A 81 1.99 -0.13 -1.00
N LEU A 82 2.03 -1.14 -0.14
CA LEU A 82 3.07 -2.17 -0.20
C LEU A 82 2.61 -3.28 -1.13
N ALA A 83 3.18 -3.30 -2.33
CA ALA A 83 2.79 -4.18 -3.43
C ALA A 83 3.73 -5.38 -3.63
N ASP A 84 4.41 -5.79 -2.58
CA ASP A 84 5.35 -6.93 -2.63
C ASP A 84 4.67 -8.23 -3.08
N SER A 85 5.40 -9.06 -3.79
CA SER A 85 4.97 -10.40 -4.17
C SER A 85 4.55 -11.24 -2.96
N VAL A 86 3.74 -12.27 -3.19
CA VAL A 86 3.32 -13.20 -2.13
C VAL A 86 4.54 -13.89 -1.51
N GLY A 87 4.56 -13.98 -0.18
CA GLY A 87 5.62 -14.66 0.57
C GLY A 87 6.83 -13.80 0.95
N LEU A 88 6.84 -12.51 0.62
CA LEU A 88 7.91 -11.58 1.03
C LEU A 88 7.73 -11.00 2.45
N GLY A 89 6.74 -11.47 3.19
CA GLY A 89 6.51 -11.07 4.58
C GLY A 89 5.97 -9.65 4.74
N LYS A 90 5.03 -9.22 3.88
CA LYS A 90 4.34 -7.92 4.00
C LYS A 90 3.84 -7.65 5.41
N THR A 91 3.31 -8.67 6.08
CA THR A 91 2.83 -8.56 7.47
C THR A 91 3.95 -8.12 8.41
N PHE A 92 5.16 -8.67 8.29
CA PHE A 92 6.29 -8.29 9.14
C PHE A 92 6.75 -6.86 8.87
N SER A 93 6.84 -6.44 7.62
CA SER A 93 7.14 -5.03 7.28
C SER A 93 6.07 -4.09 7.86
N ALA A 94 4.78 -4.46 7.76
CA ALA A 94 3.70 -3.70 8.35
C ALA A 94 3.75 -3.66 9.88
N LEU A 95 4.12 -4.76 10.56
CA LEU A 95 4.34 -4.78 12.01
C LEU A 95 5.48 -3.85 12.43
N GLY A 96 6.53 -3.75 11.63
CA GLY A 96 7.59 -2.76 11.82
C GLY A 96 7.05 -1.33 11.78
N VAL A 97 6.22 -1.01 10.78
CA VAL A 97 5.54 0.29 10.70
C VAL A 97 4.62 0.53 11.90
N ILE A 98 3.82 -0.46 12.29
CA ILE A 98 2.94 -0.37 13.46
C ILE A 98 3.75 -0.06 14.70
N LYS A 99 4.88 -0.75 14.92
CA LYS A 99 5.75 -0.51 16.08
C LYS A 99 6.29 0.92 16.09
N TYR A 100 6.68 1.45 14.94
CA TYR A 100 7.14 2.83 14.81
C TYR A 100 6.07 3.85 15.28
N TYR A 101 4.82 3.67 14.85
CA TYR A 101 3.71 4.54 15.27
C TYR A 101 3.32 4.32 16.72
N GLN A 102 3.35 3.09 17.21
CA GLN A 102 3.07 2.76 18.61
C GLN A 102 4.07 3.46 19.56
N GLU A 103 5.36 3.49 19.24
CA GLU A 103 6.38 4.19 20.04
C GLU A 103 6.14 5.72 20.11
N ARG A 104 5.28 6.24 19.25
CA ARG A 104 4.82 7.63 19.26
C ARG A 104 3.44 7.82 19.86
N ASN A 105 2.94 6.83 20.58
CA ASN A 105 1.60 6.81 21.18
C ASN A 105 0.48 7.04 20.15
N ARG A 106 0.67 6.53 18.91
CA ARG A 106 -0.34 6.58 17.85
C ARG A 106 -1.23 5.35 17.88
N THR A 107 -2.51 5.56 17.66
CA THR A 107 -3.51 4.50 17.60
C THR A 107 -3.55 3.85 16.23
N VAL A 108 -3.57 2.52 16.21
CA VAL A 108 -3.50 1.74 14.96
C VAL A 108 -4.68 0.79 14.84
N LEU A 109 -5.29 0.79 13.66
CA LEU A 109 -6.31 -0.17 13.24
C LEU A 109 -5.77 -1.04 12.10
N VAL A 110 -5.92 -2.34 12.24
CA VAL A 110 -5.72 -3.30 11.16
C VAL A 110 -7.08 -3.76 10.64
N LEU A 111 -7.32 -3.54 9.35
CA LEU A 111 -8.48 -4.06 8.62
C LEU A 111 -8.04 -5.20 7.72
N CYS A 112 -8.56 -6.39 7.94
CA CYS A 112 -8.19 -7.58 7.17
C CYS A 112 -9.41 -8.43 6.79
N PRO A 113 -9.28 -9.35 5.81
CA PRO A 113 -10.24 -10.41 5.64
C PRO A 113 -10.33 -11.29 6.88
N LYS A 114 -11.53 -11.79 7.19
CA LYS A 114 -11.75 -12.62 8.40
C LYS A 114 -10.78 -13.81 8.49
N LYS A 115 -10.45 -14.43 7.38
CA LYS A 115 -9.51 -15.57 7.29
C LYS A 115 -8.08 -15.24 7.74
N LEU A 116 -7.70 -13.96 7.77
CA LEU A 116 -6.37 -13.49 8.19
C LEU A 116 -6.37 -12.92 9.62
N GLY A 117 -7.53 -12.88 10.27
CA GLY A 117 -7.68 -12.29 11.59
C GLY A 117 -6.80 -12.93 12.65
N ASP A 118 -6.78 -14.27 12.72
CA ASP A 118 -5.99 -15.00 13.70
C ASP A 118 -4.49 -14.74 13.53
N ASN A 119 -4.03 -14.64 12.29
CA ASN A 119 -2.64 -14.30 11.99
C ASN A 119 -2.25 -12.93 12.58
N TRP A 120 -3.10 -11.91 12.41
CA TRP A 120 -2.86 -10.59 13.01
C TRP A 120 -2.99 -10.59 14.52
N GLN A 121 -3.90 -11.38 15.09
CA GLN A 121 -4.10 -11.46 16.55
C GLN A 121 -2.98 -12.19 17.27
N THR A 122 -2.27 -13.11 16.62
CA THR A 122 -1.12 -13.81 17.19
C THR A 122 -0.09 -12.85 17.76
N PHE A 123 0.15 -11.73 17.11
CA PHE A 123 1.16 -10.74 17.53
C PHE A 123 0.69 -9.83 18.68
N LEU A 124 -0.58 -9.91 19.08
CA LEU A 124 -1.15 -9.14 20.21
C LEU A 124 -1.15 -9.91 21.53
N ASN A 125 -1.07 -11.23 21.48
CA ASN A 125 -1.15 -12.05 22.67
C ASN A 125 0.17 -12.06 23.48
N ASN A 126 0.08 -12.47 24.73
CA ASN A 126 1.22 -12.61 25.65
C ASN A 126 1.68 -14.06 25.79
N TYR A 127 1.31 -14.93 24.88
CA TYR A 127 1.71 -16.34 24.90
C TYR A 127 3.08 -16.55 24.26
N ASP A 128 3.71 -17.67 24.59
CA ASP A 128 5.05 -18.03 24.12
C ASP A 128 5.13 -18.26 22.59
N ASP A 129 4.01 -18.51 21.94
CA ASP A 129 3.90 -18.64 20.48
C ASP A 129 4.00 -17.30 19.74
N ASN A 130 3.88 -16.17 20.46
CA ASN A 130 4.08 -14.85 19.89
C ASN A 130 5.58 -14.49 19.84
N PRO A 131 6.22 -14.51 18.68
CA PRO A 131 7.64 -14.20 18.54
C PRO A 131 7.98 -12.73 18.83
N LEU A 132 6.98 -11.86 18.98
CA LEU A 132 7.08 -10.42 19.22
C LEU A 132 6.53 -10.00 20.59
N VAL A 133 6.32 -10.94 21.51
CA VAL A 133 5.71 -10.67 22.82
C VAL A 133 6.43 -9.54 23.59
N LYS A 134 7.75 -9.43 23.47
CA LYS A 134 8.54 -8.38 24.13
C LYS A 134 8.29 -6.98 23.57
N ASP A 135 7.84 -6.87 22.33
CA ASP A 135 7.50 -5.57 21.72
C ASP A 135 6.16 -5.01 22.23
N ARG A 136 5.34 -5.84 22.89
CA ARG A 136 4.04 -5.45 23.43
C ARG A 136 3.22 -4.67 22.40
N LEU A 137 3.07 -5.24 21.20
CA LEU A 137 2.32 -4.61 20.13
C LEU A 137 0.88 -4.39 20.56
N ASN A 138 0.35 -3.22 20.25
CA ASN A 138 -1.01 -2.82 20.58
C ASN A 138 -1.66 -2.16 19.37
N TYR A 139 -2.62 -2.84 18.77
CA TYR A 139 -3.45 -2.36 17.68
C TYR A 139 -4.80 -3.09 17.71
N HIS A 140 -5.80 -2.48 17.12
CA HIS A 140 -7.09 -3.13 16.95
C HIS A 140 -7.11 -3.94 15.66
N VAL A 141 -7.76 -5.11 15.69
CA VAL A 141 -7.99 -5.93 14.50
C VAL A 141 -9.48 -6.00 14.23
N LEU A 142 -9.91 -5.49 13.09
CA LEU A 142 -11.28 -5.60 12.62
C LEU A 142 -11.30 -6.15 11.20
N TYR A 143 -12.46 -6.65 10.80
CA TYR A 143 -12.62 -7.24 9.48
C TYR A 143 -13.17 -6.23 8.47
N HIS A 144 -12.88 -6.42 7.20
CA HIS A 144 -13.47 -5.60 6.13
C HIS A 144 -15.00 -5.56 6.21
N THR A 145 -15.63 -6.65 6.67
CA THR A 145 -17.08 -6.75 6.84
C THR A 145 -17.62 -5.92 8.00
N ASP A 146 -16.79 -5.62 9.00
CA ASP A 146 -17.21 -4.84 10.17
C ASP A 146 -17.51 -3.39 9.82
N LEU A 147 -16.87 -2.86 8.76
CA LEU A 147 -17.22 -1.55 8.20
C LEU A 147 -18.70 -1.45 7.77
N SER A 148 -19.37 -2.56 7.50
CA SER A 148 -20.77 -2.60 7.10
C SER A 148 -21.72 -2.92 8.26
N ARG A 149 -21.22 -2.97 9.49
CA ARG A 149 -21.96 -3.35 10.69
C ARG A 149 -22.01 -2.18 11.66
N ASP A 150 -23.21 -1.86 12.14
CA ASP A 150 -23.43 -0.78 13.12
C ASP A 150 -23.62 -1.34 14.55
N ARG A 151 -23.66 -2.66 14.72
CA ARG A 151 -23.88 -3.33 16.02
C ARG A 151 -23.13 -4.67 16.09
N GLY A 152 -23.00 -5.17 17.32
CA GLY A 152 -22.37 -6.44 17.62
C GLY A 152 -20.90 -6.28 18.01
N ALA A 153 -20.25 -7.37 18.37
CA ALA A 153 -18.85 -7.39 18.73
C ALA A 153 -18.01 -8.04 17.65
N SER A 154 -16.78 -7.57 17.49
CA SER A 154 -15.75 -8.15 16.65
C SER A 154 -14.41 -8.05 17.38
N ASN A 155 -13.74 -9.19 17.59
CA ASN A 155 -12.46 -9.28 18.31
C ASN A 155 -12.45 -8.52 19.67
N GLY A 156 -13.53 -8.65 20.44
CA GLY A 156 -13.68 -7.99 21.73
C GLY A 156 -14.07 -6.51 21.67
N ILE A 157 -14.24 -5.95 20.47
CA ILE A 157 -14.62 -4.54 20.24
C ILE A 157 -16.12 -4.48 19.96
N ASP A 158 -16.85 -3.66 20.72
CA ASP A 158 -18.25 -3.35 20.47
C ASP A 158 -18.35 -2.35 19.32
N LEU A 159 -18.86 -2.78 18.17
CA LEU A 159 -18.97 -1.98 16.96
C LEU A 159 -19.96 -0.81 17.10
N SER A 160 -20.89 -0.86 18.05
CA SER A 160 -21.80 0.25 18.32
C SER A 160 -21.15 1.41 19.08
N ARG A 161 -19.99 1.18 19.67
CA ARG A 161 -19.24 2.14 20.50
C ARG A 161 -17.88 2.51 19.94
N ILE A 162 -17.48 1.91 18.83
CA ILE A 162 -16.19 2.21 18.23
C ILE A 162 -16.14 3.63 17.69
N ASN A 163 -15.11 4.35 18.07
CA ASN A 163 -14.80 5.64 17.45
C ASN A 163 -13.86 5.41 16.25
N TRP A 164 -14.44 5.22 15.08
CA TRP A 164 -13.73 4.99 13.83
C TRP A 164 -12.79 6.14 13.44
N SER A 165 -13.06 7.36 13.90
CA SER A 165 -12.26 8.54 13.57
C SER A 165 -11.00 8.72 14.43
N ASN A 166 -10.80 7.87 15.44
CA ASN A 166 -9.73 8.02 16.41
C ASN A 166 -8.49 7.17 16.10
N TYR A 167 -8.30 6.76 14.85
CA TYR A 167 -7.10 6.02 14.43
C TYR A 167 -6.14 6.92 13.67
N ASP A 168 -4.88 6.95 14.12
CA ASP A 168 -3.81 7.69 13.45
C ASP A 168 -3.29 6.94 12.22
N LEU A 169 -3.28 5.60 12.27
CA LEU A 169 -2.87 4.72 11.18
C LEU A 169 -3.90 3.61 10.97
N VAL A 170 -4.29 3.40 9.73
CA VAL A 170 -5.05 2.22 9.29
C VAL A 170 -4.19 1.37 8.37
N VAL A 171 -4.00 0.11 8.73
CA VAL A 171 -3.35 -0.89 7.88
C VAL A 171 -4.45 -1.74 7.24
N ILE A 172 -4.51 -1.77 5.93
CA ILE A 172 -5.51 -2.53 5.18
C ILE A 172 -4.82 -3.71 4.49
N ASP A 173 -5.01 -4.90 5.05
CA ASP A 173 -4.51 -6.12 4.42
C ASP A 173 -5.47 -6.56 3.30
N GLU A 174 -4.93 -7.09 2.21
CA GLU A 174 -5.66 -7.39 0.97
C GLU A 174 -6.47 -6.18 0.47
N SER A 175 -5.81 -5.04 0.36
CA SER A 175 -6.42 -3.75 0.02
C SER A 175 -7.09 -3.70 -1.34
N HIS A 176 -6.78 -4.65 -2.24
CA HIS A 176 -7.49 -4.80 -3.51
C HIS A 176 -9.01 -4.99 -3.35
N ASN A 177 -9.48 -5.39 -2.17
CA ASN A 177 -10.92 -5.46 -1.86
C ASN A 177 -11.60 -4.07 -1.80
N PHE A 178 -10.83 -2.99 -1.72
CA PHE A 178 -11.31 -1.60 -1.70
C PHE A 178 -11.11 -0.86 -3.03
N ARG A 179 -10.70 -1.54 -4.10
CA ARG A 179 -10.53 -0.91 -5.42
C ARG A 179 -11.86 -0.47 -6.06
N ASN A 180 -12.96 -1.13 -5.73
CA ASN A 180 -14.28 -0.83 -6.30
C ASN A 180 -15.09 0.03 -5.35
N ASN A 181 -15.50 1.20 -5.84
CA ASN A 181 -16.47 2.07 -5.18
C ASN A 181 -17.65 2.28 -6.11
N ASP A 182 -18.41 1.23 -6.34
CA ASP A 182 -19.59 1.27 -7.21
C ASP A 182 -20.86 1.37 -6.33
N PRO A 183 -21.33 2.58 -6.02
CA PRO A 183 -22.51 2.76 -5.17
C PRO A 183 -23.75 2.30 -5.93
N ARG A 184 -24.32 1.18 -5.53
CA ARG A 184 -25.69 0.86 -5.89
C ARG A 184 -26.60 1.87 -5.20
N LYS A 185 -27.65 2.33 -5.88
CA LYS A 185 -28.49 3.48 -5.51
C LYS A 185 -28.96 3.55 -4.04
N ASP A 186 -28.95 2.43 -3.33
CA ASP A 186 -29.51 2.33 -1.97
C ASP A 186 -28.54 1.75 -0.93
N ARG A 187 -27.24 1.63 -1.21
CA ARG A 187 -26.29 1.01 -0.27
C ARG A 187 -24.95 1.70 -0.23
N ILE A 188 -24.58 2.20 0.95
CA ILE A 188 -23.24 2.73 1.23
C ILE A 188 -22.22 1.59 1.14
N THR A 189 -21.19 1.76 0.32
CA THR A 189 -20.12 0.76 0.14
C THR A 189 -19.19 0.73 1.34
N ARG A 190 -18.43 -0.38 1.51
CA ARG A 190 -17.36 -0.45 2.51
C ARG A 190 -16.30 0.63 2.30
N TYR A 191 -15.98 0.92 1.04
CA TYR A 191 -15.08 1.99 0.68
C TYR A 191 -15.59 3.35 1.20
N GLN A 192 -16.84 3.68 0.97
CA GLN A 192 -17.45 4.93 1.43
C GLN A 192 -17.48 5.01 2.98
N ARG A 193 -17.76 3.89 3.66
CA ARG A 193 -17.73 3.86 5.12
C ARG A 193 -16.30 4.06 5.65
N LEU A 194 -15.31 3.40 5.06
CA LEU A 194 -13.90 3.63 5.38
C LEU A 194 -13.53 5.09 5.16
N LEU A 195 -13.85 5.63 4.00
CA LEU A 195 -13.55 7.01 3.65
C LEU A 195 -14.20 8.01 4.61
N ASN A 196 -15.52 7.89 4.84
CA ASN A 196 -16.28 8.89 5.61
C ASN A 196 -16.07 8.75 7.11
N ASN A 197 -16.06 7.54 7.65
CA ASN A 197 -16.03 7.31 9.09
C ASN A 197 -14.61 7.26 9.66
N VAL A 198 -13.62 6.86 8.85
CA VAL A 198 -12.24 6.69 9.30
C VAL A 198 -11.36 7.82 8.76
N MET A 199 -11.30 7.98 7.43
CA MET A 199 -10.32 8.87 6.79
C MET A 199 -10.68 10.35 6.92
N LYS A 200 -11.96 10.72 6.73
CA LYS A 200 -12.43 12.13 6.73
C LYS A 200 -12.85 12.64 8.11
N ALA A 201 -13.16 11.76 9.05
CA ALA A 201 -13.96 12.11 10.22
C ALA A 201 -13.22 12.74 11.40
N GLY A 202 -11.90 12.97 11.33
CA GLY A 202 -11.27 13.54 12.51
C GLY A 202 -9.79 13.81 12.41
N VAL A 203 -8.98 12.88 12.89
CA VAL A 203 -7.53 12.98 12.80
C VAL A 203 -7.08 12.74 11.35
N LYS A 204 -5.97 13.31 10.94
CA LYS A 204 -5.39 13.04 9.61
C LYS A 204 -4.86 11.60 9.59
N THR A 205 -5.77 10.66 9.39
CA THR A 205 -5.48 9.23 9.41
C THR A 205 -4.57 8.86 8.23
N LYS A 206 -3.47 8.20 8.52
CA LYS A 206 -2.58 7.63 7.51
C LYS A 206 -3.08 6.24 7.12
N VAL A 207 -2.83 5.83 5.87
CA VAL A 207 -3.27 4.52 5.37
C VAL A 207 -2.12 3.74 4.76
N LEU A 208 -1.85 2.56 5.31
CA LEU A 208 -0.95 1.57 4.73
C LEU A 208 -1.79 0.46 4.10
N MET A 209 -1.64 0.26 2.81
CA MET A 209 -2.36 -0.75 2.05
C MET A 209 -1.41 -1.89 1.67
N LEU A 210 -1.77 -3.13 2.01
CA LEU A 210 -1.00 -4.32 1.66
C LEU A 210 -1.76 -5.09 0.57
N SER A 211 -1.12 -5.32 -0.56
CA SER A 211 -1.70 -6.12 -1.63
C SER A 211 -0.61 -6.75 -2.49
N ALA A 212 -0.77 -8.00 -2.86
CA ALA A 212 0.07 -8.63 -3.88
C ALA A 212 -0.37 -8.25 -5.31
N THR A 213 -1.61 -7.78 -5.46
CA THR A 213 -2.24 -7.49 -6.76
C THR A 213 -3.05 -6.19 -6.69
N PRO A 214 -2.41 -5.02 -6.48
CA PRO A 214 -3.13 -3.75 -6.38
C PRO A 214 -3.82 -3.35 -7.68
N VAL A 215 -3.30 -3.80 -8.82
CA VAL A 215 -3.91 -3.70 -10.16
C VAL A 215 -4.32 -5.11 -10.60
N ASN A 216 -5.53 -5.25 -11.12
CA ASN A 216 -5.98 -6.52 -11.69
C ASN A 216 -6.11 -6.40 -13.23
N ASN A 217 -7.12 -5.66 -13.68
CA ASN A 217 -7.42 -5.56 -15.12
C ASN A 217 -7.20 -4.16 -15.68
N ARG A 218 -7.18 -3.13 -14.84
CA ARG A 218 -7.08 -1.73 -15.28
C ARG A 218 -6.28 -0.91 -14.28
N PHE A 219 -5.54 0.07 -14.78
CA PHE A 219 -4.87 1.06 -13.91
C PHE A 219 -5.86 1.87 -13.06
N THR A 220 -7.09 2.02 -13.53
CA THR A 220 -8.18 2.64 -12.75
C THR A 220 -8.50 1.88 -11.45
N ASP A 221 -8.09 0.62 -11.32
CA ASP A 221 -8.20 -0.15 -10.07
C ASP A 221 -7.41 0.49 -8.92
N LEU A 222 -6.35 1.24 -9.24
CA LEU A 222 -5.57 2.01 -8.27
C LEU A 222 -6.25 3.29 -7.81
N LYS A 223 -7.16 3.87 -8.61
CA LYS A 223 -7.77 5.17 -8.33
C LYS A 223 -8.31 5.27 -6.91
N ASN A 224 -9.17 4.34 -6.54
CA ASN A 224 -9.81 4.35 -5.24
C ASN A 224 -8.81 4.07 -4.09
N GLN A 225 -7.83 3.20 -4.33
CA GLN A 225 -6.79 2.91 -3.33
C GLN A 225 -5.91 4.15 -3.09
N ILE A 226 -5.43 4.78 -4.14
CA ILE A 226 -4.60 6.01 -4.02
C ILE A 226 -5.43 7.16 -3.42
N ALA A 227 -6.70 7.29 -3.81
CA ALA A 227 -7.59 8.32 -3.29
C ALA A 227 -7.79 8.23 -1.77
N LEU A 228 -7.67 7.05 -1.16
CA LEU A 228 -7.72 6.92 0.30
C LEU A 228 -6.63 7.76 1.00
N ALA A 229 -5.44 7.85 0.41
CA ALA A 229 -4.37 8.71 0.94
C ALA A 229 -4.70 10.21 0.87
N CYS A 230 -5.59 10.60 -0.03
CA CYS A 230 -6.04 11.97 -0.25
C CYS A 230 -7.46 12.22 0.26
N GLU A 231 -7.93 11.45 1.26
CA GLU A 231 -9.27 11.58 1.83
C GLU A 231 -10.39 11.45 0.77
N GLY A 232 -10.16 10.67 -0.28
CA GLY A 232 -11.09 10.46 -1.38
C GLY A 232 -11.04 11.49 -2.51
N GLU A 233 -10.23 12.52 -2.37
CA GLU A 233 -10.03 13.50 -3.44
C GLU A 233 -9.17 12.91 -4.55
N THR A 234 -9.62 13.10 -5.78
CA THR A 234 -8.88 12.68 -6.98
C THR A 234 -8.20 13.85 -7.69
N ASN A 235 -8.56 15.07 -7.31
CA ASN A 235 -7.91 16.30 -7.76
C ASN A 235 -6.85 16.70 -6.74
N ILE A 236 -5.60 16.55 -7.12
CA ILE A 236 -4.47 16.80 -6.22
C ILE A 236 -3.97 18.22 -6.44
N ALA A 237 -4.70 19.22 -5.90
CA ALA A 237 -4.29 20.62 -5.97
C ALA A 237 -3.33 21.04 -4.83
N ASP A 238 -3.19 20.23 -3.78
CA ASP A 238 -2.60 20.68 -2.50
C ASP A 238 -1.17 20.16 -2.24
N GLY A 239 -0.42 19.73 -3.27
CA GLY A 239 0.97 19.29 -3.11
C GLY A 239 1.17 17.99 -2.29
N LYS A 240 0.09 17.23 -2.03
CA LYS A 240 0.17 15.95 -1.32
C LYS A 240 0.83 14.83 -2.13
N MET A 241 0.85 14.98 -3.45
CA MET A 241 1.52 14.10 -4.39
C MET A 241 2.44 14.94 -5.28
N ASP A 242 3.50 14.35 -5.80
CA ASP A 242 4.48 15.05 -6.65
C ASP A 242 3.96 15.31 -8.08
N THR A 243 2.68 15.61 -8.23
CA THR A 243 2.02 15.89 -9.50
C THR A 243 0.89 16.91 -9.36
N ASP A 244 0.70 17.73 -10.40
CA ASP A 244 -0.34 18.77 -10.49
C ASP A 244 -1.62 18.27 -11.18
N LYS A 245 -1.63 17.03 -11.68
CA LYS A 245 -2.77 16.46 -12.41
C LYS A 245 -3.63 15.60 -11.51
N SER A 246 -4.92 15.44 -11.85
CA SER A 246 -5.80 14.53 -11.11
C SER A 246 -5.36 13.07 -11.28
N ILE A 247 -5.49 12.28 -10.21
CA ILE A 247 -5.22 10.84 -10.20
C ILE A 247 -5.95 10.14 -11.36
N GLU A 248 -7.21 10.51 -11.58
CA GLU A 248 -8.03 9.94 -12.62
C GLU A 248 -7.48 10.19 -14.02
N ASN A 249 -7.04 11.42 -14.29
CA ASN A 249 -6.47 11.78 -15.59
C ASN A 249 -5.15 11.05 -15.84
N ILE A 250 -4.30 10.94 -14.83
CA ILE A 250 -3.01 10.23 -14.93
C ILE A 250 -3.25 8.75 -15.23
N LEU A 251 -4.12 8.08 -14.45
CA LEU A 251 -4.42 6.67 -14.62
C LEU A 251 -5.16 6.36 -15.93
N SER A 252 -6.08 7.23 -16.34
CA SER A 252 -6.78 7.10 -17.64
C SER A 252 -5.82 7.22 -18.81
N ASN A 253 -4.85 8.13 -18.72
CA ASN A 253 -3.84 8.31 -19.76
C ASN A 253 -2.89 7.10 -19.84
N ALA A 254 -2.42 6.60 -18.69
CA ALA A 254 -1.62 5.38 -18.64
C ALA A 254 -2.39 4.18 -19.25
N GLN A 255 -3.69 4.06 -18.97
CA GLN A 255 -4.54 3.03 -19.55
C GLN A 255 -4.67 3.16 -21.08
N LYS A 256 -4.78 4.39 -21.61
CA LYS A 256 -4.81 4.62 -23.07
C LYS A 256 -3.50 4.21 -23.74
N ILE A 257 -2.36 4.58 -23.15
CA ILE A 257 -1.03 4.19 -23.63
C ILE A 257 -0.92 2.66 -23.67
N PHE A 258 -1.33 2.01 -22.61
CA PHE A 258 -1.36 0.56 -22.55
C PHE A 258 -2.24 -0.08 -23.63
N ASN A 259 -3.48 0.40 -23.76
CA ASN A 259 -4.43 -0.14 -24.75
C ASN A 259 -3.90 0.06 -26.18
N THR A 260 -3.15 1.12 -26.43
CA THR A 260 -2.53 1.37 -27.74
C THR A 260 -1.39 0.38 -27.98
N TRP A 261 -0.52 0.20 -26.99
CA TRP A 261 0.58 -0.74 -27.06
C TRP A 261 0.09 -2.19 -27.20
N SER A 262 -0.94 -2.59 -26.45
CA SER A 262 -1.47 -3.95 -26.49
C SER A 262 -2.12 -4.34 -27.83
N LYS A 263 -2.43 -3.37 -28.69
CA LYS A 263 -2.96 -3.59 -30.03
C LYS A 263 -1.86 -3.70 -31.11
N LEU A 264 -0.61 -3.43 -30.75
CA LEU A 264 0.50 -3.60 -31.69
C LEU A 264 0.70 -5.08 -32.06
N PRO A 265 1.27 -5.40 -33.22
CA PRO A 265 1.70 -6.75 -33.55
C PRO A 265 2.63 -7.30 -32.47
N VAL A 266 2.59 -8.62 -32.22
CA VAL A 266 3.39 -9.27 -31.17
C VAL A 266 4.89 -8.96 -31.30
N GLU A 267 5.38 -8.82 -32.53
CA GLU A 267 6.77 -8.52 -32.86
C GLU A 267 7.20 -7.10 -32.45
N GLU A 268 6.24 -6.17 -32.36
CA GLU A 268 6.46 -4.77 -31.95
C GLU A 268 6.17 -4.52 -30.46
N ARG A 269 5.62 -5.52 -29.74
CA ARG A 269 5.29 -5.41 -28.32
C ARG A 269 6.51 -5.71 -27.47
N ASN A 270 7.44 -4.78 -27.40
CA ASN A 270 8.55 -4.89 -26.45
C ASN A 270 8.35 -3.95 -25.26
N SER A 271 8.92 -4.34 -24.14
CA SER A 271 8.83 -3.63 -22.87
C SER A 271 9.52 -2.25 -22.91
N GLN A 272 10.60 -2.12 -23.67
CA GLN A 272 11.33 -0.86 -23.82
C GLN A 272 10.51 0.22 -24.51
N GLU A 273 9.79 -0.14 -25.57
CA GLU A 273 8.91 0.80 -26.28
C GLU A 273 7.74 1.23 -25.39
N LEU A 274 7.20 0.31 -24.59
CA LEU A 274 6.16 0.65 -23.62
C LEU A 274 6.66 1.60 -22.55
N LEU A 275 7.81 1.32 -21.95
CA LEU A 275 8.45 2.19 -20.97
C LEU A 275 8.74 3.57 -21.55
N LYS A 276 9.26 3.65 -22.77
CA LYS A 276 9.50 4.92 -23.46
C LYS A 276 8.22 5.74 -23.60
N ARG A 277 7.09 5.11 -23.93
CA ARG A 277 5.78 5.77 -24.01
C ARG A 277 5.23 6.17 -22.64
N LEU A 278 5.46 5.36 -21.61
CA LEU A 278 5.09 5.68 -20.25
C LEU A 278 6.01 6.75 -19.65
N ASN A 279 7.32 6.71 -19.91
CA ASN A 279 8.27 7.74 -19.48
C ASN A 279 7.95 9.12 -20.07
N ALA A 280 7.37 9.18 -21.28
CA ALA A 280 6.81 10.40 -21.80
C ALA A 280 5.61 10.91 -20.97
N ASN A 281 5.05 10.09 -20.09
CA ASN A 281 4.00 10.43 -19.14
C ASN A 281 4.56 10.42 -17.70
N PHE A 282 5.45 11.33 -17.42
CA PHE A 282 6.19 11.47 -16.15
C PHE A 282 5.30 11.53 -14.91
N ASP A 283 4.06 12.05 -15.04
CA ASP A 283 3.12 12.11 -13.91
C ASP A 283 2.68 10.74 -13.39
N PHE A 284 2.60 9.73 -14.25
CA PHE A 284 2.24 8.37 -13.84
C PHE A 284 3.32 7.76 -12.94
N PHE A 285 4.59 7.93 -13.30
CA PHE A 285 5.72 7.48 -12.48
C PHE A 285 5.77 8.21 -11.15
N LYS A 286 5.65 9.54 -11.17
CA LYS A 286 5.61 10.34 -9.95
C LYS A 286 4.49 9.93 -9.01
N LEU A 287 3.30 9.69 -9.56
CA LEU A 287 2.16 9.24 -8.76
C LEU A 287 2.42 7.90 -8.10
N LEU A 288 2.91 6.91 -8.83
CA LEU A 288 3.22 5.60 -8.27
C LEU A 288 4.36 5.68 -7.27
N ASP A 289 5.42 6.40 -7.59
CA ASP A 289 6.54 6.58 -6.67
C ASP A 289 6.10 7.23 -5.36
N SER A 290 5.25 8.25 -5.40
CA SER A 290 4.75 8.93 -4.20
C SER A 290 4.10 7.98 -3.19
N VAL A 291 3.38 6.94 -3.64
CA VAL A 291 2.51 6.14 -2.77
C VAL A 291 2.73 4.64 -2.83
N THR A 292 3.73 4.14 -3.56
CA THR A 292 3.89 2.69 -3.71
C THR A 292 5.30 2.24 -3.36
N ILE A 293 5.38 1.07 -2.70
CA ILE A 293 6.61 0.28 -2.55
C ILE A 293 6.30 -1.11 -3.08
N ALA A 294 7.15 -1.63 -3.97
CA ALA A 294 7.02 -2.97 -4.50
C ALA A 294 8.38 -3.64 -4.67
N ARG A 295 8.42 -4.93 -4.38
CA ARG A 295 9.63 -5.75 -4.57
C ARG A 295 9.24 -7.12 -5.09
N SER A 296 10.15 -7.71 -5.85
CA SER A 296 10.05 -9.08 -6.32
C SER A 296 11.09 -9.96 -5.63
N ARG A 297 10.92 -11.29 -5.72
CA ARG A 297 11.87 -12.26 -5.17
C ARG A 297 13.29 -12.15 -5.74
N LYS A 298 13.49 -11.40 -6.82
CA LYS A 298 14.82 -11.16 -7.41
C LYS A 298 15.61 -10.04 -6.72
N HIS A 299 14.95 -9.21 -5.90
CA HIS A 299 15.59 -8.16 -5.09
C HIS A 299 16.09 -8.68 -3.73
N ILE A 300 15.97 -9.97 -3.50
CA ILE A 300 16.42 -10.71 -2.31
C ILE A 300 17.58 -11.62 -2.69
#